data_3b46f7cd04342a5a6b28ab6d5dd7d422
#
_entry.id   3b46f7cd04342a5a6b28ab6d5dd7d422
#
_cell.length_a   1.000
_cell.length_b   1.000
_cell.length_c   1.000
_cell.angle_alpha   90.00
_cell.angle_beta   90.00
_cell.angle_gamma   90.00
#
_symmetry.space_group_name_H-M   'P 1'
#
loop_
_entity.id
_entity.type
_entity.pdbx_description
1 polymer ?
#
loop_
_entity_poly.entity_id
_entity_poly.type
_entity_poly.pdbx_seq_one_letter_code
_entity_poly.pdbx_strand_id
1 'polypeptide(L)'
;ERNFANYQLGLIYKEKFKENLLAAGKLERVLKSDPEERLVLPSMYNLYKIYEESGSPLAENMKQDIIKRYPDSRYAEILVNPQAILAGSADSPDAKYAQLFKLYENQEYLSVITGAETNINLYTGDPIVPKFEMLKANAIGRLQGYNDFKEALNYVALNYPNNPEGKKAQQIIAEQLPKLEPKDFSLEIESKGTANWKVIFPFKRQNDEKALELKKILEKSIADLEYRNI
;
A
#
# COMPACT_ATOMS: atom_id res chain seq x y z
N GLU A 1 -4.76 -15.96 7.25
CA GLU A 1 -6.11 -15.80 6.64
C GLU A 1 -7.24 -15.89 7.67
N ARG A 2 -7.30 -16.94 8.52
CA ARG A 2 -8.38 -17.14 9.49
C ARG A 2 -8.50 -16.02 10.53
N ASN A 3 -7.39 -15.49 11.04
CA ASN A 3 -7.38 -14.37 11.98
C ASN A 3 -7.89 -13.08 11.32
N PHE A 4 -7.46 -12.82 10.09
CA PHE A 4 -7.96 -11.70 9.30
C PHE A 4 -9.48 -11.81 9.05
N ALA A 5 -9.98 -12.98 8.69
CA ALA A 5 -11.43 -13.19 8.52
C ALA A 5 -12.22 -12.94 9.81
N ASN A 6 -11.73 -13.40 10.96
CA ASN A 6 -12.36 -13.10 12.25
C ASN A 6 -12.32 -11.60 12.59
N TYR A 7 -11.21 -10.92 12.30
CA TYR A 7 -11.09 -9.48 12.46
C TYR A 7 -12.13 -8.73 11.61
N GLN A 8 -12.20 -9.04 10.32
CA GLN A 8 -13.19 -8.43 9.41
C GLN A 8 -14.65 -8.70 9.86
N LEU A 9 -14.94 -9.92 10.28
CA LEU A 9 -16.27 -10.25 10.83
C LEU A 9 -16.57 -9.45 12.10
N GLY A 10 -15.58 -9.27 12.98
CA GLY A 10 -15.72 -8.44 14.18
C GLY A 10 -16.09 -7.00 13.83
N LEU A 11 -15.40 -6.41 12.85
CA LEU A 11 -15.73 -5.05 12.37
C LEU A 11 -17.10 -4.98 11.72
N ILE A 12 -17.49 -5.96 10.90
CA ILE A 12 -18.80 -6.00 10.26
C ILE A 12 -19.92 -6.07 11.33
N TYR A 13 -19.79 -6.95 12.31
CA TYR A 13 -20.77 -7.04 13.40
C TYR A 13 -20.88 -5.74 14.17
N LYS A 14 -19.74 -5.10 14.50
CA LYS A 14 -19.73 -3.81 15.20
C LYS A 14 -20.36 -2.70 14.38
N GLU A 15 -19.87 -2.48 13.14
CA GLU A 15 -20.19 -1.27 12.37
C GLU A 15 -21.50 -1.39 11.57
N LYS A 16 -21.81 -2.57 11.03
CA LYS A 16 -22.97 -2.76 10.16
C LYS A 16 -24.18 -3.32 10.89
N PHE A 17 -23.97 -4.31 11.73
CA PHE A 17 -25.07 -4.97 12.44
C PHE A 17 -25.29 -4.40 13.85
N LYS A 18 -24.34 -3.64 14.39
CA LYS A 18 -24.38 -3.11 15.76
C LYS A 18 -24.52 -4.21 16.83
N GLU A 19 -24.02 -5.40 16.52
CA GLU A 19 -24.02 -6.59 17.37
C GLU A 19 -22.73 -6.68 18.17
N ASN A 20 -22.61 -5.85 19.21
CA ASN A 20 -21.39 -5.69 19.99
C ASN A 20 -20.91 -7.01 20.63
N LEU A 21 -21.82 -7.87 21.07
CA LEU A 21 -21.46 -9.15 21.67
C LEU A 21 -20.79 -10.11 20.66
N LEU A 22 -21.37 -10.20 19.45
CA LEU A 22 -20.79 -11.03 18.39
C LEU A 22 -19.46 -10.45 17.90
N ALA A 23 -19.38 -9.12 17.79
CA ALA A 23 -18.16 -8.42 17.44
C ALA A 23 -17.04 -8.71 18.43
N ALA A 24 -17.30 -8.57 19.73
CA ALA A 24 -16.35 -8.87 20.79
C ALA A 24 -15.85 -10.32 20.72
N GLY A 25 -16.75 -11.29 20.57
CA GLY A 25 -16.38 -12.71 20.46
C GLY A 25 -15.47 -13.02 19.26
N LYS A 26 -15.62 -12.29 18.13
CA LYS A 26 -14.74 -12.45 16.97
C LYS A 26 -13.37 -11.82 17.21
N LEU A 27 -13.32 -10.62 17.76
CA LEU A 27 -12.08 -9.91 18.05
C LEU A 27 -11.26 -10.58 19.17
N GLU A 28 -11.92 -11.09 20.22
CA GLU A 28 -11.25 -11.90 21.25
C GLU A 28 -10.64 -13.18 20.66
N ARG A 29 -11.34 -13.84 19.72
CA ARG A 29 -10.81 -15.01 19.05
C ARG A 29 -9.56 -14.67 18.23
N VAL A 30 -9.51 -13.49 17.60
CA VAL A 30 -8.28 -13.01 16.94
C VAL A 30 -7.14 -12.97 17.94
N LEU A 31 -7.31 -12.27 19.07
CA LEU A 31 -6.25 -12.09 20.07
C LEU A 31 -5.77 -13.42 20.72
N LYS A 32 -6.66 -14.43 20.79
CA LYS A 32 -6.33 -15.77 21.36
C LYS A 32 -5.68 -16.72 20.36
N SER A 33 -5.62 -16.38 19.08
CA SER A 33 -5.22 -17.31 18.00
C SER A 33 -3.84 -17.00 17.41
N ASP A 34 -2.93 -16.42 18.18
CA ASP A 34 -1.60 -16.00 17.70
C ASP A 34 -1.70 -15.21 16.38
N PRO A 35 -2.28 -13.99 16.44
CA PRO A 35 -2.53 -13.19 15.26
C PRO A 35 -1.27 -12.52 14.73
N GLU A 36 -1.31 -12.16 13.45
CA GLU A 36 -0.34 -11.24 12.87
C GLU A 36 -0.34 -9.92 13.67
N GLU A 37 0.85 -9.34 13.94
CA GLU A 37 1.01 -8.15 14.78
C GLU A 37 0.09 -6.99 14.35
N ARG A 38 -0.07 -6.80 13.05
CA ARG A 38 -0.97 -5.78 12.47
C ARG A 38 -2.45 -5.90 12.88
N LEU A 39 -2.87 -7.08 13.35
CA LEU A 39 -4.25 -7.32 13.79
C LEU A 39 -4.44 -7.15 15.30
N VAL A 40 -3.34 -7.19 16.07
CA VAL A 40 -3.41 -7.17 17.54
C VAL A 40 -3.97 -5.85 18.05
N LEU A 41 -3.26 -4.78 17.80
CA LEU A 41 -3.61 -3.44 18.32
C LEU A 41 -4.98 -2.95 17.82
N PRO A 42 -5.36 -3.08 16.54
CA PRO A 42 -6.71 -2.73 16.09
C PRO A 42 -7.80 -3.57 16.76
N SER A 43 -7.56 -4.86 17.00
CA SER A 43 -8.51 -5.71 17.71
C SER A 43 -8.70 -5.29 19.15
N MET A 44 -7.59 -4.97 19.86
CA MET A 44 -7.63 -4.46 21.22
C MET A 44 -8.41 -3.15 21.33
N TYR A 45 -8.15 -2.21 20.43
CA TYR A 45 -8.84 -0.92 20.45
C TYR A 45 -10.35 -1.05 20.15
N ASN A 46 -10.72 -1.88 19.18
CA ASN A 46 -12.13 -2.13 18.91
C ASN A 46 -12.84 -2.85 20.06
N LEU A 47 -12.16 -3.78 20.75
CA LEU A 47 -12.68 -4.40 21.97
C LEU A 47 -12.84 -3.38 23.09
N TYR A 48 -11.86 -2.50 23.30
CA TYR A 48 -11.97 -1.40 24.26
C TYR A 48 -13.23 -0.59 23.98
N LYS A 49 -13.47 -0.17 22.73
CA LYS A 49 -14.65 0.63 22.38
C LYS A 49 -15.96 -0.13 22.65
N ILE A 50 -16.02 -1.43 22.33
CA ILE A 50 -17.21 -2.27 22.60
C ILE A 50 -17.46 -2.37 24.11
N TYR A 51 -16.40 -2.58 24.90
CA TYR A 51 -16.52 -2.69 26.36
C TYR A 51 -16.89 -1.35 27.01
N GLU A 52 -16.33 -0.23 26.50
CA GLU A 52 -16.67 1.12 26.92
C GLU A 52 -18.16 1.41 26.67
N GLU A 53 -18.66 1.15 25.45
CA GLU A 53 -20.07 1.34 25.08
C GLU A 53 -21.03 0.47 25.92
N SER A 54 -20.61 -0.72 26.33
CA SER A 54 -21.39 -1.62 27.16
C SER A 54 -21.25 -1.37 28.66
N GLY A 55 -20.45 -0.42 29.09
CA GLY A 55 -20.15 -0.14 30.49
C GLY A 55 -19.42 -1.29 31.21
N SER A 56 -18.72 -2.14 30.46
CA SER A 56 -18.02 -3.30 31.01
C SER A 56 -16.74 -2.88 31.75
N PRO A 57 -16.43 -3.47 32.92
CA PRO A 57 -15.17 -3.22 33.63
C PRO A 57 -13.93 -3.68 32.82
N LEU A 58 -14.11 -4.50 31.79
CA LEU A 58 -13.03 -4.91 30.89
C LEU A 58 -12.50 -3.75 30.04
N ALA A 59 -13.25 -2.67 29.90
CA ALA A 59 -12.81 -1.49 29.15
C ALA A 59 -11.53 -0.90 29.75
N GLU A 60 -11.50 -0.68 31.07
CA GLU A 60 -10.31 -0.10 31.72
C GLU A 60 -9.10 -1.04 31.63
N ASN A 61 -9.29 -2.34 31.79
CA ASN A 61 -8.21 -3.31 31.62
C ASN A 61 -7.63 -3.26 30.21
N MET A 62 -8.50 -3.26 29.18
CA MET A 62 -8.08 -3.19 27.78
C MET A 62 -7.35 -1.88 27.47
N LYS A 63 -7.84 -0.75 28.01
CA LYS A 63 -7.19 0.56 27.90
C LYS A 63 -5.78 0.53 28.46
N GLN A 64 -5.60 0.01 29.67
CA GLN A 64 -4.30 -0.08 30.33
C GLN A 64 -3.35 -1.01 29.55
N ASP A 65 -3.86 -2.12 29.04
CA ASP A 65 -3.07 -3.04 28.21
C ASP A 65 -2.59 -2.37 26.91
N ILE A 66 -3.42 -1.58 26.24
CA ILE A 66 -3.02 -0.83 25.05
C ILE A 66 -1.91 0.18 25.40
N ILE A 67 -2.12 0.99 26.41
CA ILE A 67 -1.15 2.02 26.83
C ILE A 67 0.19 1.39 27.24
N LYS A 68 0.16 0.26 27.95
CA LYS A 68 1.37 -0.42 28.42
C LYS A 68 2.13 -1.13 27.30
N ARG A 69 1.41 -1.81 26.41
CA ARG A 69 2.05 -2.62 25.35
C ARG A 69 2.43 -1.82 24.11
N TYR A 70 1.71 -0.74 23.85
CA TYR A 70 1.86 0.09 22.65
C TYR A 70 1.89 1.58 22.99
N PRO A 71 2.82 2.03 23.90
CA PRO A 71 2.83 3.41 24.41
C PRO A 71 2.98 4.47 23.32
N ASP A 72 3.72 4.16 22.26
CA ASP A 72 3.99 5.07 21.15
C ASP A 72 2.93 5.00 20.05
N SER A 73 1.88 4.21 20.24
CA SER A 73 0.79 4.12 19.28
C SER A 73 -0.18 5.31 19.39
N ARG A 74 -0.75 5.69 18.25
CA ARG A 74 -1.82 6.69 18.23
C ARG A 74 -3.00 6.31 19.15
N TYR A 75 -3.31 5.02 19.27
CA TYR A 75 -4.39 4.59 20.15
C TYR A 75 -4.06 4.86 21.63
N ALA A 76 -2.83 4.63 22.05
CA ALA A 76 -2.41 4.99 23.39
C ALA A 76 -2.49 6.50 23.62
N GLU A 77 -2.03 7.31 22.65
CA GLU A 77 -2.15 8.77 22.70
C GLU A 77 -3.60 9.22 22.85
N ILE A 78 -4.51 8.67 22.04
CA ILE A 78 -5.95 8.96 22.13
C ILE A 78 -6.54 8.58 23.49
N LEU A 79 -6.14 7.44 24.04
CA LEU A 79 -6.64 6.93 25.31
C LEU A 79 -6.13 7.73 26.50
N VAL A 80 -4.92 8.29 26.42
CA VAL A 80 -4.32 9.15 27.45
C VAL A 80 -4.84 10.58 27.33
N ASN A 81 -4.95 11.10 26.12
CA ASN A 81 -5.41 12.46 25.86
C ASN A 81 -6.46 12.52 24.71
N PRO A 82 -7.74 12.28 25.02
CA PRO A 82 -8.80 12.31 24.04
C PRO A 82 -8.95 13.67 23.28
N GLN A 83 -8.46 14.75 23.87
CA GLN A 83 -8.50 16.09 23.25
C GLN A 83 -7.46 16.24 22.13
N ALA A 84 -6.42 15.42 22.10
CA ALA A 84 -5.41 15.43 21.03
C ALA A 84 -6.00 15.15 19.64
N ILE A 85 -7.13 14.46 19.57
CA ILE A 85 -7.85 14.16 18.29
C ILE A 85 -8.48 15.43 17.69
N LEU A 86 -8.93 16.36 18.54
CA LEU A 86 -9.71 17.54 18.12
C LEU A 86 -8.81 18.67 17.59
N ALA A 87 -7.53 18.64 17.89
CA ALA A 87 -6.59 19.59 17.33
C ALA A 87 -6.22 19.15 15.92
N GLY A 88 -6.61 19.88 14.91
CA GLY A 88 -6.11 19.76 13.54
C GLY A 88 -4.61 20.10 13.49
N SER A 89 -3.80 19.31 14.21
CA SER A 89 -2.37 19.50 14.32
C SER A 89 -1.67 19.13 13.01
N ALA A 90 -0.52 19.72 12.77
CA ALA A 90 0.38 19.35 11.67
C ALA A 90 0.76 17.85 11.71
N ASP A 91 0.53 17.19 12.84
CA ASP A 91 0.78 15.76 13.08
C ASP A 91 -0.47 14.88 12.92
N SER A 92 -1.60 15.42 12.46
CA SER A 92 -2.78 14.60 12.16
C SER A 92 -2.49 13.63 11.01
N PRO A 93 -3.14 12.43 10.99
CA PRO A 93 -2.97 11.47 9.89
C PRO A 93 -3.26 12.07 8.51
N ASP A 94 -4.27 12.92 8.42
CA ASP A 94 -4.62 13.60 7.17
C ASP A 94 -3.55 14.61 6.75
N ALA A 95 -2.94 15.35 7.69
CA ALA A 95 -1.82 16.25 7.39
C ALA A 95 -0.58 15.47 6.93
N LYS A 96 -0.26 14.33 7.57
CA LYS A 96 0.82 13.42 7.13
C LYS A 96 0.55 12.86 5.73
N TYR A 97 -0.68 12.45 5.47
CA TYR A 97 -1.07 12.00 4.13
C TYR A 97 -0.89 13.12 3.09
N ALA A 98 -1.34 14.33 3.37
CA ALA A 98 -1.20 15.46 2.47
C ALA A 98 0.27 15.80 2.18
N GLN A 99 1.15 15.71 3.19
CA GLN A 99 2.60 15.88 3.01
C GLN A 99 3.17 14.82 2.06
N LEU A 100 2.85 13.54 2.27
CA LEU A 100 3.32 12.46 1.40
C LEU A 100 2.74 12.56 -0.02
N PHE A 101 1.49 12.98 -0.13
CA PHE A 101 0.87 13.20 -1.44
C PHE A 101 1.60 14.30 -2.23
N LYS A 102 2.01 15.39 -1.56
CA LYS A 102 2.83 16.43 -2.17
C LYS A 102 4.19 15.92 -2.64
N LEU A 103 4.85 15.04 -1.87
CA LEU A 103 6.08 14.36 -2.31
C LEU A 103 5.82 13.48 -3.54
N TYR A 104 4.67 12.81 -3.58
CA TYR A 104 4.27 12.02 -4.75
C TYR A 104 4.10 12.89 -6.01
N GLU A 105 3.45 14.06 -5.89
CA GLU A 105 3.32 15.03 -6.98
C GLU A 105 4.67 15.55 -7.46
N ASN A 106 5.62 15.74 -6.53
CA ASN A 106 7.01 16.10 -6.82
C ASN A 106 7.85 14.95 -7.41
N GLN A 107 7.27 13.75 -7.57
CA GLN A 107 7.95 12.54 -8.07
C GLN A 107 9.03 11.98 -7.13
N GLU A 108 8.99 12.33 -5.86
CA GLU A 108 9.90 11.85 -4.82
C GLU A 108 9.43 10.47 -4.29
N TYR A 109 9.30 9.49 -5.19
CA TYR A 109 8.62 8.22 -4.92
C TYR A 109 9.28 7.40 -3.81
N LEU A 110 10.61 7.43 -3.68
CA LEU A 110 11.29 6.71 -2.59
C LEU A 110 10.91 7.30 -1.22
N SER A 111 10.89 8.62 -1.10
CA SER A 111 10.46 9.32 0.12
C SER A 111 9.00 9.01 0.46
N VAL A 112 8.14 8.87 -0.56
CA VAL A 112 6.74 8.48 -0.38
C VAL A 112 6.63 7.06 0.17
N ILE A 113 7.38 6.10 -0.39
CA ILE A 113 7.35 4.70 0.05
C ILE A 113 7.77 4.60 1.52
N THR A 114 8.94 5.16 1.86
CA THR A 114 9.48 5.12 3.23
C THR A 114 8.57 5.86 4.22
N GLY A 115 8.09 7.05 3.84
CA GLY A 115 7.18 7.83 4.67
C GLY A 115 5.82 7.15 4.86
N ALA A 116 5.28 6.51 3.82
CA ALA A 116 4.04 5.76 3.93
C ALA A 116 4.19 4.55 4.85
N GLU A 117 5.29 3.79 4.76
CA GLU A 117 5.57 2.67 5.67
C GLU A 117 5.65 3.11 7.12
N THR A 118 6.34 4.21 7.39
CA THR A 118 6.40 4.80 8.74
C THR A 118 5.01 5.15 9.26
N ASN A 119 4.18 5.80 8.44
CA ASN A 119 2.83 6.21 8.85
C ASN A 119 1.85 5.02 8.94
N ILE A 120 1.98 4.00 8.10
CA ILE A 120 1.20 2.75 8.20
C ILE A 120 1.45 2.08 9.55
N ASN A 121 2.71 1.99 9.98
CA ASN A 121 3.07 1.42 11.27
C ASN A 121 2.56 2.28 12.43
N LEU A 122 2.75 3.61 12.35
CA LEU A 122 2.32 4.56 13.37
C LEU A 122 0.79 4.56 13.56
N TYR A 123 0.05 4.51 12.45
CA TYR A 123 -1.41 4.58 12.45
C TYR A 123 -2.08 3.20 12.26
N THR A 124 -1.39 2.12 12.60
CA THR A 124 -1.92 0.75 12.46
C THR A 124 -3.35 0.64 12.98
N GLY A 125 -4.28 0.21 12.11
CA GLY A 125 -5.72 0.07 12.43
C GLY A 125 -6.55 1.35 12.33
N ASP A 126 -5.95 2.50 12.06
CA ASP A 126 -6.69 3.73 11.77
C ASP A 126 -7.33 3.64 10.36
N PRO A 127 -8.54 4.21 10.17
CA PRO A 127 -9.22 4.24 8.86
C PRO A 127 -8.43 4.88 7.72
N ILE A 128 -7.40 5.66 8.03
CA ILE A 128 -6.53 6.29 7.01
C ILE A 128 -5.49 5.34 6.43
N VAL A 129 -5.15 4.25 7.11
CA VAL A 129 -4.09 3.33 6.68
C VAL A 129 -4.26 2.84 5.24
N PRO A 130 -5.46 2.46 4.76
CA PRO A 130 -5.65 2.10 3.35
C PRO A 130 -5.24 3.19 2.35
N LYS A 131 -5.38 4.47 2.72
CA LYS A 131 -4.94 5.59 1.87
C LYS A 131 -3.41 5.62 1.75
N PHE A 132 -2.69 5.42 2.85
CA PHE A 132 -1.22 5.33 2.83
C PHE A 132 -0.76 4.12 2.02
N GLU A 133 -1.40 2.96 2.19
CA GLU A 133 -1.07 1.76 1.41
C GLU A 133 -1.30 1.95 -0.09
N MET A 134 -2.40 2.60 -0.46
CA MET A 134 -2.68 2.91 -1.87
C MET A 134 -1.69 3.93 -2.45
N LEU A 135 -1.31 4.94 -1.67
CA LEU A 135 -0.30 5.92 -2.09
C LEU A 135 1.07 5.25 -2.26
N LYS A 136 1.46 4.36 -1.33
CA LYS A 136 2.67 3.55 -1.43
C LYS A 136 2.65 2.66 -2.68
N ALA A 137 1.55 1.96 -2.95
CA ALA A 137 1.40 1.12 -4.14
C ALA A 137 1.61 1.93 -5.43
N ASN A 138 1.01 3.12 -5.52
CA ASN A 138 1.19 4.01 -6.67
C ASN A 138 2.65 4.47 -6.82
N ALA A 139 3.34 4.80 -5.72
CA ALA A 139 4.74 5.19 -5.74
C ALA A 139 5.66 4.03 -6.16
N ILE A 140 5.39 2.81 -5.68
CA ILE A 140 6.06 1.58 -6.09
C ILE A 140 5.92 1.38 -7.61
N GLY A 141 4.71 1.52 -8.14
CA GLY A 141 4.47 1.39 -9.58
C GLY A 141 5.23 2.39 -10.44
N ARG A 142 5.46 3.60 -9.91
CA ARG A 142 6.26 4.64 -10.60
C ARG A 142 7.76 4.39 -10.53
N LEU A 143 8.24 3.80 -9.44
CA LEU A 143 9.66 3.61 -9.17
C LEU A 143 10.17 2.24 -9.63
N GLN A 144 9.40 1.18 -9.37
CA GLN A 144 9.83 -0.23 -9.51
C GLN A 144 9.20 -0.94 -10.71
N GLY A 145 8.06 -0.41 -11.22
CA GLY A 145 7.46 -0.89 -12.44
C GLY A 145 6.23 -1.79 -12.24
N TYR A 146 5.87 -2.53 -13.32
CA TYR A 146 4.60 -3.22 -13.44
C TYR A 146 4.38 -4.33 -12.41
N ASN A 147 5.36 -5.21 -12.22
CA ASN A 147 5.21 -6.39 -11.37
C ASN A 147 5.04 -5.99 -9.89
N ASP A 148 5.90 -5.10 -9.41
CA ASP A 148 5.85 -4.60 -8.03
C ASP A 148 4.56 -3.79 -7.78
N PHE A 149 4.11 -3.03 -8.79
CA PHE A 149 2.81 -2.35 -8.75
C PHE A 149 1.64 -3.32 -8.60
N LYS A 150 1.64 -4.40 -9.40
CA LYS A 150 0.62 -5.44 -9.35
C LYS A 150 0.58 -6.12 -7.98
N GLU A 151 1.73 -6.44 -7.40
CA GLU A 151 1.82 -7.03 -6.06
C GLU A 151 1.32 -6.06 -4.98
N ALA A 152 1.74 -4.80 -5.02
CA ALA A 152 1.29 -3.78 -4.08
C ALA A 152 -0.22 -3.53 -4.16
N LEU A 153 -0.80 -3.48 -5.37
CA LEU A 153 -2.25 -3.36 -5.55
C LEU A 153 -3.00 -4.58 -5.04
N ASN A 154 -2.50 -5.80 -5.30
CA ASN A 154 -3.08 -7.02 -4.75
C ASN A 154 -3.10 -7.00 -3.22
N TYR A 155 -2.03 -6.52 -2.60
CA TYR A 155 -1.99 -6.35 -1.15
C TYR A 155 -3.12 -5.43 -0.67
N VAL A 156 -3.30 -4.24 -1.28
CA VAL A 156 -4.36 -3.30 -0.91
C VAL A 156 -5.76 -3.91 -1.13
N ALA A 157 -5.98 -4.55 -2.27
CA ALA A 157 -7.26 -5.18 -2.61
C ALA A 157 -7.66 -6.30 -1.63
N LEU A 158 -6.70 -7.11 -1.21
CA LEU A 158 -6.93 -8.25 -0.30
C LEU A 158 -7.10 -7.82 1.16
N ASN A 159 -6.31 -6.84 1.61
CA ASN A 159 -6.33 -6.43 3.03
C ASN A 159 -7.44 -5.41 3.34
N TYR A 160 -7.92 -4.67 2.34
CA TYR A 160 -8.92 -3.61 2.54
C TYR A 160 -10.13 -3.73 1.58
N PRO A 161 -10.72 -4.92 1.38
CA PRO A 161 -11.72 -5.16 0.32
C PRO A 161 -12.99 -4.31 0.46
N ASN A 162 -13.31 -3.86 1.68
CA ASN A 162 -14.50 -3.06 1.96
C ASN A 162 -14.26 -1.55 1.92
N ASN A 163 -13.00 -1.11 1.87
CA ASN A 163 -12.62 0.29 1.83
C ASN A 163 -12.62 0.83 0.39
N PRO A 164 -12.79 2.15 0.18
CA PRO A 164 -12.73 2.76 -1.15
C PRO A 164 -11.40 2.45 -1.87
N GLU A 165 -10.29 2.49 -1.15
CA GLU A 165 -8.94 2.20 -1.66
C GLU A 165 -8.80 0.75 -2.14
N GLY A 166 -9.31 -0.21 -1.37
CA GLY A 166 -9.30 -1.62 -1.77
C GLY A 166 -10.17 -1.89 -3.00
N LYS A 167 -11.35 -1.29 -3.08
CA LYS A 167 -12.21 -1.36 -4.27
C LYS A 167 -11.54 -0.73 -5.48
N LYS A 168 -10.89 0.42 -5.31
CA LYS A 168 -10.13 1.08 -6.37
C LYS A 168 -8.95 0.21 -6.82
N ALA A 169 -8.24 -0.44 -5.90
CA ALA A 169 -7.18 -1.38 -6.24
C ALA A 169 -7.72 -2.57 -7.08
N GLN A 170 -8.85 -3.16 -6.68
CA GLN A 170 -9.52 -4.21 -7.43
C GLN A 170 -9.89 -3.76 -8.85
N GLN A 171 -10.43 -2.55 -8.99
CA GLN A 171 -10.77 -1.98 -10.28
C GLN A 171 -9.53 -1.78 -11.16
N ILE A 172 -8.44 -1.24 -10.62
CA ILE A 172 -7.19 -1.05 -11.35
C ILE A 172 -6.64 -2.41 -11.83
N ILE A 173 -6.65 -3.43 -10.97
CA ILE A 173 -6.21 -4.78 -11.30
C ILE A 173 -7.04 -5.37 -12.45
N ALA A 174 -8.36 -5.20 -12.41
CA ALA A 174 -9.25 -5.79 -13.42
C ALA A 174 -9.25 -5.03 -14.75
N GLU A 175 -9.19 -3.70 -14.74
CA GLU A 175 -9.46 -2.88 -15.92
C GLU A 175 -8.22 -2.22 -16.52
N GLN A 176 -7.22 -1.89 -15.70
CA GLN A 176 -6.07 -1.11 -16.14
C GLN A 176 -4.80 -1.94 -16.27
N LEU A 177 -4.48 -2.79 -15.30
CA LEU A 177 -3.27 -3.61 -15.34
C LEU A 177 -3.15 -4.48 -16.60
N PRO A 178 -4.21 -5.13 -17.12
CA PRO A 178 -4.10 -5.91 -18.36
C PRO A 178 -3.70 -5.08 -19.59
N LYS A 179 -3.98 -3.77 -19.55
CA LYS A 179 -3.61 -2.82 -20.62
C LYS A 179 -2.17 -2.34 -20.51
N LEU A 180 -1.62 -2.40 -19.29
CA LEU A 180 -0.25 -1.97 -18.97
C LEU A 180 0.73 -3.15 -18.97
N GLU A 181 0.23 -4.38 -19.11
CA GLU A 181 1.06 -5.58 -19.10
C GLU A 181 2.15 -5.46 -20.17
N PRO A 182 3.42 -5.60 -19.80
CA PRO A 182 4.52 -5.58 -20.76
C PRO A 182 4.28 -6.69 -21.78
N LYS A 183 4.13 -6.32 -23.02
CA LYS A 183 4.04 -7.33 -24.09
C LYS A 183 5.44 -7.87 -24.31
N ASP A 184 5.60 -9.18 -24.14
CA ASP A 184 6.79 -9.84 -24.58
C ASP A 184 6.96 -9.55 -26.07
N PHE A 185 8.07 -8.90 -26.40
CA PHE A 185 8.51 -8.83 -27.79
C PHE A 185 8.99 -10.23 -28.18
N SER A 186 8.07 -11.13 -28.50
CA SER A 186 8.42 -12.29 -29.29
C SER A 186 8.78 -11.76 -30.67
N LEU A 187 10.07 -11.72 -30.95
CA LEU A 187 10.54 -11.66 -32.32
C LEU A 187 10.06 -12.97 -33.00
N GLU A 188 8.91 -12.95 -33.62
CA GLU A 188 8.61 -13.94 -34.65
C GLU A 188 9.66 -13.75 -35.76
N ILE A 189 10.75 -14.49 -35.64
CA ILE A 189 11.75 -14.61 -36.67
C ILE A 189 11.05 -15.43 -37.79
N GLU A 190 10.33 -14.77 -38.68
CA GLU A 190 10.03 -15.36 -39.95
C GLU A 190 11.36 -15.67 -40.62
N SER A 191 11.69 -16.94 -40.74
CA SER A 191 12.93 -17.48 -41.30
C SER A 191 12.99 -17.30 -42.83
N LYS A 192 12.89 -16.08 -43.32
CA LYS A 192 13.13 -15.73 -44.72
C LYS A 192 13.93 -14.43 -44.79
N GLY A 193 15.26 -14.58 -44.82
CA GLY A 193 16.20 -13.56 -45.30
C GLY A 193 16.46 -12.40 -44.33
N THR A 194 17.71 -12.08 -44.09
CA THR A 194 18.27 -10.91 -43.39
C THR A 194 17.48 -10.45 -42.15
N ALA A 195 17.89 -10.94 -40.99
CA ALA A 195 17.39 -10.48 -39.69
C ALA A 195 17.70 -8.99 -39.52
N ASN A 196 16.70 -8.14 -39.60
CA ASN A 196 16.85 -6.72 -39.27
C ASN A 196 16.61 -6.53 -37.76
N TRP A 197 17.65 -6.19 -37.03
CA TRP A 197 17.55 -5.83 -35.62
C TRP A 197 17.08 -4.38 -35.49
N LYS A 198 15.98 -4.13 -34.76
CA LYS A 198 15.53 -2.80 -34.39
C LYS A 198 15.72 -2.59 -32.88
N VAL A 199 16.68 -1.74 -32.52
CA VAL A 199 16.88 -1.35 -31.13
C VAL A 199 16.11 -0.05 -30.90
N ILE A 200 15.19 -0.05 -29.92
CA ILE A 200 14.36 1.10 -29.58
C ILE A 200 14.76 1.58 -28.19
N PHE A 201 15.22 2.82 -28.10
CA PHE A 201 15.48 3.49 -26.82
C PHE A 201 14.34 4.46 -26.52
N PRO A 202 13.55 4.23 -25.45
CA PRO A 202 12.57 5.22 -25.01
C PRO A 202 13.31 6.41 -24.38
N PHE A 203 13.15 7.61 -24.93
CA PHE A 203 13.64 8.85 -24.32
C PHE A 203 12.54 9.91 -24.29
N LYS A 204 12.61 10.76 -23.26
CA LYS A 204 11.53 11.73 -22.96
C LYS A 204 11.49 12.95 -23.87
N ARG A 205 12.56 13.24 -24.62
CA ARG A 205 12.68 14.42 -25.47
C ARG A 205 13.37 14.09 -26.77
N GLN A 206 12.88 14.64 -27.89
CA GLN A 206 13.37 14.38 -29.24
C GLN A 206 14.82 14.83 -29.51
N ASN A 207 15.38 15.70 -28.68
CA ASN A 207 16.75 16.26 -28.80
C ASN A 207 17.56 16.09 -27.52
N ASP A 208 17.45 14.94 -26.85
CA ASP A 208 18.29 14.62 -25.71
C ASP A 208 19.71 14.30 -26.20
N GLU A 209 20.68 15.12 -25.83
CA GLU A 209 22.08 14.99 -26.26
C GLU A 209 22.67 13.62 -25.93
N LYS A 210 22.30 13.03 -24.79
CA LYS A 210 22.73 11.68 -24.40
C LYS A 210 22.12 10.60 -25.29
N ALA A 211 20.88 10.78 -25.74
CA ALA A 211 20.23 9.84 -26.67
C ALA A 211 20.88 9.90 -28.06
N LEU A 212 21.27 11.08 -28.50
CA LEU A 212 21.98 11.27 -29.78
C LEU A 212 23.40 10.69 -29.72
N GLU A 213 24.09 10.80 -28.57
CA GLU A 213 25.40 10.22 -28.36
C GLU A 213 25.35 8.69 -28.33
N LEU A 214 24.39 8.12 -27.62
CA LEU A 214 24.10 6.67 -27.60
C LEU A 214 23.77 6.14 -28.99
N LYS A 215 22.99 6.87 -29.77
CA LYS A 215 22.67 6.53 -31.15
C LYS A 215 23.96 6.41 -32.01
N LYS A 216 24.86 7.39 -31.91
CA LYS A 216 26.14 7.38 -32.65
C LYS A 216 27.04 6.20 -32.24
N ILE A 217 27.10 5.89 -30.93
CA ILE A 217 27.88 4.74 -30.45
C ILE A 217 27.34 3.44 -31.01
N LEU A 218 26.01 3.28 -31.01
CA LEU A 218 25.37 2.07 -31.53
C LEU A 218 25.51 1.92 -33.05
N GLU A 219 25.29 2.99 -33.80
CA GLU A 219 25.52 2.97 -35.26
C GLU A 219 26.95 2.55 -35.60
N LYS A 220 27.94 3.03 -34.85
CA LYS A 220 29.33 2.62 -35.03
C LYS A 220 29.55 1.15 -34.66
N SER A 221 28.97 0.68 -33.53
CA SER A 221 29.08 -0.71 -33.09
C SER A 221 28.42 -1.70 -34.03
N ILE A 222 27.29 -1.32 -34.65
CA ILE A 222 26.60 -2.13 -35.65
C ILE A 222 27.43 -2.21 -36.93
N ALA A 223 27.99 -1.10 -37.40
CA ALA A 223 28.88 -1.08 -38.57
C ALA A 223 30.13 -1.96 -38.34
N ASP A 224 30.72 -1.93 -37.15
CA ASP A 224 31.83 -2.79 -36.78
C ASP A 224 31.49 -4.29 -36.73
N LEU A 225 30.22 -4.65 -36.44
CA LEU A 225 29.72 -6.03 -36.44
C LEU A 225 29.47 -6.54 -37.89
N GLU A 226 28.94 -5.69 -38.76
CA GLU A 226 28.75 -6.04 -40.18
C GLU A 226 30.09 -6.30 -40.85
N TYR A 227 31.17 -5.57 -40.47
CA TYR A 227 32.52 -5.75 -41.00
C TYR A 227 33.20 -7.06 -40.54
N ARG A 228 32.77 -7.65 -39.43
CA ARG A 228 33.34 -8.90 -38.87
C ARG A 228 32.68 -10.18 -39.45
N ASN A 229 31.58 -10.07 -40.16
CA ASN A 229 30.85 -11.19 -40.72
C ASN A 229 31.00 -11.32 -42.26
N ILE A 230 31.99 -10.66 -42.85
CA ILE A 230 32.50 -10.88 -44.18
C ILE A 230 33.90 -11.51 -44.03
#